data_ed55c105e020868acaeaf3a8cf8a2a3f
#
_entry.id   ed55c105e020868acaeaf3a8cf8a2a3f
#
_cell.length_a   1.000
_cell.length_b   1.000
_cell.length_c   1.000
_cell.angle_alpha   90.00
_cell.angle_beta   90.00
_cell.angle_gamma   90.00
#
_symmetry.space_group_name_H-M   'P 1'
#
loop_
_entity.id
_entity.type
_entity.pdbx_description
1 polymer ?
#
loop_
_entity_poly.entity_id
_entity_poly.type
_entity_poly.pdbx_seq_one_letter_code
_entity_poly.pdbx_strand_id
1 'polypeptide(L)'
;MKTDLGDRIVYEDNHILVVNKLPSEIVQGDKTGDEPLSETIKKFIAIRDHKPGNVFCGVIHRLDRPVSGLVIFAKTSKGLSRFNELFREKTIQKEYLAAVKNKPVAASGHLVHYLLKNEKTNMSKAFNKPVQGALKAELEYELLASSDNYHLLKIKLLTGRHHQIRAQLSAIGCPIRGDLKYGFSRTNPGGYINLHSYSTTFVHPISKQPIEIKALPAYADPVWQALIKIWTD
;
A
#
# COMPACT_ATOMS: atom_id res chain seq x y z
N MET A 1 -13.66 8.13 -14.70
CA MET A 1 -12.66 7.93 -15.78
C MET A 1 -11.55 7.05 -15.23
N LYS A 2 -11.10 6.02 -15.96
CA LYS A 2 -9.84 5.34 -15.61
C LYS A 2 -8.72 6.31 -15.96
N THR A 3 -7.96 6.77 -14.97
CA THR A 3 -6.76 7.58 -15.18
C THR A 3 -5.77 6.73 -16.00
N ASP A 4 -5.16 7.29 -17.03
CA ASP A 4 -4.18 6.59 -17.84
C ASP A 4 -3.01 6.13 -16.94
N LEU A 5 -2.34 5.04 -17.31
CA LEU A 5 -1.18 4.55 -16.58
C LEU A 5 -0.06 5.59 -16.57
N GLY A 6 0.13 6.31 -17.69
CA GLY A 6 1.14 7.36 -17.80
C GLY A 6 0.99 8.44 -16.73
N ASP A 7 -0.23 8.90 -16.47
CA ASP A 7 -0.54 9.93 -15.45
C ASP A 7 -0.28 9.46 -14.01
N ARG A 8 -0.14 8.16 -13.81
CA ARG A 8 0.04 7.53 -12.51
C ARG A 8 1.48 7.07 -12.24
N ILE A 9 2.37 7.22 -13.21
CA ILE A 9 3.81 7.02 -13.01
C ILE A 9 4.34 8.24 -12.28
N VAL A 10 4.66 8.09 -10.99
CA VAL A 10 5.09 9.18 -10.11
C VAL A 10 6.61 9.29 -9.98
N TYR A 11 7.33 8.27 -10.39
CA TYR A 11 8.79 8.25 -10.47
C TYR A 11 9.25 7.21 -11.50
N GLU A 12 10.26 7.54 -12.26
CA GLU A 12 10.91 6.60 -13.17
C GLU A 12 12.38 6.96 -13.37
N ASP A 13 13.24 5.95 -13.39
CA ASP A 13 14.64 6.04 -13.82
C ASP A 13 15.02 4.83 -14.68
N ASN A 14 16.31 4.59 -14.87
CA ASN A 14 16.79 3.45 -15.67
C ASN A 14 16.53 2.08 -15.03
N HIS A 15 16.27 2.02 -13.71
CA HIS A 15 16.22 0.80 -12.91
C HIS A 15 14.87 0.48 -12.32
N ILE A 16 14.09 1.50 -11.98
CA ILE A 16 12.77 1.37 -11.37
C ILE A 16 11.73 2.29 -11.99
N LEU A 17 10.48 1.92 -11.76
CA LEU A 17 9.31 2.71 -12.05
C LEU A 17 8.35 2.59 -10.86
N VAL A 18 7.80 3.71 -10.39
CA VAL A 18 6.85 3.76 -9.27
C VAL A 18 5.50 4.23 -9.78
N VAL A 19 4.50 3.41 -9.54
CA VAL A 19 3.11 3.69 -9.96
C VAL A 19 2.23 3.96 -8.75
N ASN A 20 1.38 4.98 -8.85
CA ASN A 20 0.26 5.17 -7.96
C ASN A 20 -0.89 4.23 -8.40
N LYS A 21 -0.90 3.01 -7.83
CA LYS A 21 -1.85 1.94 -8.12
C LYS A 21 -3.27 2.37 -7.74
N LEU A 22 -4.23 2.15 -8.62
CA LEU A 22 -5.65 2.27 -8.29
C LEU A 22 -6.13 1.08 -7.45
N PRO A 23 -7.19 1.26 -6.64
CA PRO A 23 -7.84 0.10 -6.01
C PRO A 23 -8.41 -0.82 -7.11
N SER A 24 -8.58 -2.09 -6.76
CA SER A 24 -9.02 -3.21 -7.63
C SER A 24 -7.98 -3.73 -8.62
N GLU A 25 -6.90 -3.00 -8.92
CA GLU A 25 -5.78 -3.53 -9.69
C GLU A 25 -4.98 -4.56 -8.86
N ILE A 26 -4.55 -5.64 -9.51
CA ILE A 26 -3.61 -6.60 -8.93
C ILE A 26 -2.19 -6.26 -9.39
N VAL A 27 -1.23 -6.37 -8.49
CA VAL A 27 0.18 -6.04 -8.79
C VAL A 27 0.84 -7.15 -9.61
N GLN A 28 0.52 -8.40 -9.27
CA GLN A 28 1.05 -9.62 -9.85
C GLN A 28 -0.11 -10.57 -10.14
N GLY A 29 0.04 -11.44 -11.12
CA GLY A 29 -0.98 -12.45 -11.48
C GLY A 29 -1.39 -13.30 -10.27
N ASP A 30 -2.68 -13.54 -10.16
CA ASP A 30 -3.30 -14.39 -9.15
C ASP A 30 -4.32 -15.35 -9.81
N LYS A 31 -5.04 -16.10 -9.00
CA LYS A 31 -6.04 -17.08 -9.45
C LYS A 31 -7.30 -16.46 -10.09
N THR A 32 -7.45 -15.14 -10.11
CA THR A 32 -8.63 -14.47 -10.70
C THR A 32 -8.56 -14.38 -12.21
N GLY A 33 -7.35 -14.47 -12.79
CA GLY A 33 -7.14 -14.31 -14.23
C GLY A 33 -7.15 -12.86 -14.72
N ASP A 34 -7.31 -11.88 -13.81
CA ASP A 34 -7.21 -10.47 -14.20
C ASP A 34 -5.78 -10.11 -14.65
N GLU A 35 -5.67 -9.19 -15.60
CA GLU A 35 -4.37 -8.71 -16.06
C GLU A 35 -3.66 -7.93 -14.93
N PRO A 36 -2.46 -8.36 -14.51
CA PRO A 36 -1.73 -7.69 -13.46
C PRO A 36 -1.08 -6.40 -13.95
N LEU A 37 -0.90 -5.44 -13.03
CA LEU A 37 -0.30 -4.15 -13.31
C LEU A 37 1.12 -4.29 -13.89
N SER A 38 1.87 -5.33 -13.53
CA SER A 38 3.18 -5.63 -14.14
C SER A 38 3.10 -5.87 -15.65
N GLU A 39 2.05 -6.54 -16.15
CA GLU A 39 1.86 -6.76 -17.59
C GLU A 39 1.37 -5.50 -18.29
N THR A 40 0.48 -4.74 -17.65
CA THR A 40 0.04 -3.42 -18.16
C THR A 40 1.23 -2.46 -18.30
N ILE A 41 2.16 -2.45 -17.32
CA ILE A 41 3.39 -1.64 -17.39
C ILE A 41 4.30 -2.09 -18.54
N LYS A 42 4.49 -3.40 -18.75
CA LYS A 42 5.28 -3.92 -19.88
C LYS A 42 4.74 -3.42 -21.22
N LYS A 43 3.43 -3.55 -21.43
CA LYS A 43 2.76 -3.08 -22.65
C LYS A 43 2.92 -1.56 -22.83
N PHE A 44 2.73 -0.80 -21.75
CA PHE A 44 2.89 0.65 -21.76
C PHE A 44 4.31 1.06 -22.16
N ILE A 45 5.35 0.48 -21.53
CA ILE A 45 6.76 0.79 -21.85
C ILE A 45 7.10 0.36 -23.28
N ALA A 46 6.61 -0.80 -23.75
CA ALA A 46 6.86 -1.28 -25.11
C ALA A 46 6.34 -0.28 -26.15
N ILE A 47 5.12 0.23 -25.96
CA ILE A 47 4.49 1.21 -26.87
C ILE A 47 5.19 2.56 -26.77
N ARG A 48 5.33 3.10 -25.55
CA ARG A 48 5.91 4.43 -25.32
C ARG A 48 7.34 4.58 -25.84
N ASP A 49 8.17 3.55 -25.60
CA ASP A 49 9.59 3.58 -25.91
C ASP A 49 9.93 2.88 -27.25
N HIS A 50 8.91 2.51 -28.04
CA HIS A 50 9.05 1.80 -29.34
C HIS A 50 9.99 0.58 -29.24
N LYS A 51 9.91 -0.19 -28.15
CA LYS A 51 10.80 -1.34 -27.92
C LYS A 51 10.34 -2.57 -28.70
N PRO A 52 11.15 -3.08 -29.63
CA PRO A 52 10.89 -4.38 -30.23
C PRO A 52 11.20 -5.49 -29.22
N GLY A 53 10.24 -6.37 -28.93
CA GLY A 53 10.45 -7.55 -28.09
C GLY A 53 9.99 -7.36 -26.62
N ASN A 54 10.47 -8.25 -25.76
CA ASN A 54 10.00 -8.34 -24.38
C ASN A 54 10.55 -7.23 -23.48
N VAL A 55 9.64 -6.51 -22.80
CA VAL A 55 10.01 -5.54 -21.77
C VAL A 55 10.07 -6.24 -20.41
N PHE A 56 11.14 -6.01 -19.66
CA PHE A 56 11.25 -6.51 -18.31
C PHE A 56 10.50 -5.60 -17.32
N CYS A 57 9.67 -6.21 -16.47
CA CYS A 57 9.02 -5.54 -15.34
C CYS A 57 8.99 -6.50 -14.14
N GLY A 58 9.90 -6.30 -13.19
CA GLY A 58 10.02 -7.12 -12.00
C GLY A 58 9.17 -6.57 -10.85
N VAL A 59 8.37 -7.44 -10.23
CA VAL A 59 7.58 -7.08 -9.04
C VAL A 59 8.48 -7.15 -7.80
N ILE A 60 8.73 -6.02 -7.15
CA ILE A 60 9.54 -5.90 -5.94
C ILE A 60 8.70 -6.16 -4.69
N HIS A 61 7.53 -5.54 -4.61
CA HIS A 61 6.58 -5.72 -3.52
C HIS A 61 5.15 -5.59 -4.03
N ARG A 62 4.18 -5.86 -3.17
CA ARG A 62 2.76 -5.85 -3.54
C ARG A 62 1.95 -5.03 -2.55
N LEU A 63 0.82 -4.53 -3.05
CA LEU A 63 -0.32 -4.07 -2.27
C LEU A 63 -1.49 -5.03 -2.48
N ASP A 64 -2.35 -5.17 -1.48
CA ASP A 64 -3.60 -5.93 -1.61
C ASP A 64 -4.48 -5.31 -2.71
N ARG A 65 -5.30 -6.11 -3.37
CA ARG A 65 -6.21 -5.66 -4.43
C ARG A 65 -7.04 -4.43 -4.05
N PRO A 66 -7.71 -4.38 -2.88
CA PRO A 66 -8.55 -3.22 -2.50
C PRO A 66 -7.77 -1.99 -2.04
N VAL A 67 -6.45 -2.07 -1.90
CA VAL A 67 -5.55 -1.01 -1.44
C VAL A 67 -5.00 -0.23 -2.63
N SER A 68 -4.89 1.08 -2.52
CA SER A 68 -4.28 1.96 -3.53
C SER A 68 -2.90 2.48 -3.09
N GLY A 69 -2.20 3.16 -4.00
CA GLY A 69 -0.98 3.89 -3.70
C GLY A 69 0.29 3.32 -4.31
N LEU A 70 1.41 3.74 -3.77
CA LEU A 70 2.73 3.55 -4.35
C LEU A 70 3.15 2.09 -4.42
N VAL A 71 3.49 1.63 -5.63
CA VAL A 71 4.10 0.33 -5.91
C VAL A 71 5.34 0.52 -6.75
N ILE A 72 6.47 -0.05 -6.30
CA ILE A 72 7.76 0.00 -6.98
C ILE A 72 7.92 -1.23 -7.85
N PHE A 73 8.24 -1.04 -9.13
CA PHE A 73 8.59 -2.10 -10.09
C PHE A 73 10.02 -1.91 -10.57
N ALA A 74 10.72 -3.02 -10.80
CA ALA A 74 12.05 -2.99 -11.38
C ALA A 74 11.98 -3.03 -12.91
N LYS A 75 12.72 -2.14 -13.58
CA LYS A 75 12.88 -2.12 -15.04
C LYS A 75 14.03 -2.99 -15.52
N THR A 76 14.86 -3.49 -14.61
CA THR A 76 16.00 -4.36 -14.89
C THR A 76 16.14 -5.47 -13.83
N SER A 77 16.75 -6.59 -14.19
CA SER A 77 17.06 -7.68 -13.24
C SER A 77 18.01 -7.24 -12.13
N LYS A 78 18.98 -6.38 -12.44
CA LYS A 78 19.89 -5.76 -11.46
C LYS A 78 19.10 -4.88 -10.46
N GLY A 79 18.16 -4.06 -10.96
CA GLY A 79 17.24 -3.28 -10.11
C GLY A 79 16.45 -4.18 -9.19
N LEU A 80 15.83 -5.24 -9.73
CA LEU A 80 15.04 -6.19 -8.95
C LEU A 80 15.85 -6.81 -7.80
N SER A 81 17.04 -7.31 -8.09
CA SER A 81 17.91 -7.93 -7.06
C SER A 81 18.27 -6.94 -5.95
N ARG A 82 18.69 -5.72 -6.31
CA ARG A 82 19.10 -4.69 -5.35
C ARG A 82 17.94 -4.17 -4.49
N PHE A 83 16.76 -3.98 -5.08
CA PHE A 83 15.58 -3.56 -4.31
C PHE A 83 15.04 -4.67 -3.41
N ASN A 84 15.07 -5.94 -3.83
CA ASN A 84 14.75 -7.07 -2.96
C ASN A 84 15.66 -7.13 -1.72
N GLU A 85 16.95 -6.76 -1.86
CA GLU A 85 17.88 -6.63 -0.73
C GLU A 85 17.43 -5.54 0.25
N LEU A 86 17.12 -4.32 -0.22
CA LEU A 86 16.62 -3.23 0.62
C LEU A 86 15.33 -3.62 1.37
N PHE A 87 14.41 -4.36 0.73
CA PHE A 87 13.21 -4.86 1.39
C PHE A 87 13.53 -5.90 2.47
N ARG A 88 14.49 -6.80 2.22
CA ARG A 88 14.94 -7.79 3.21
C ARG A 88 15.61 -7.13 4.41
N GLU A 89 16.41 -6.10 4.17
CA GLU A 89 17.11 -5.30 5.19
C GLU A 89 16.21 -4.28 5.90
N LYS A 90 14.96 -4.11 5.43
CA LYS A 90 13.97 -3.15 5.95
C LYS A 90 14.46 -1.70 5.92
N THR A 91 15.30 -1.33 4.96
CA THR A 91 15.82 0.03 4.80
C THR A 91 14.85 0.94 4.02
N ILE A 92 13.82 0.38 3.41
CA ILE A 92 12.75 1.14 2.76
C ILE A 92 11.69 1.51 3.80
N GLN A 93 11.52 2.79 4.07
CA GLN A 93 10.45 3.30 4.91
C GLN A 93 9.18 3.47 4.08
N LYS A 94 8.04 3.08 4.65
CA LYS A 94 6.72 3.21 3.99
C LYS A 94 5.73 3.82 4.94
N GLU A 95 5.03 4.83 4.46
CA GLU A 95 3.92 5.44 5.16
C GLU A 95 2.62 5.23 4.39
N TYR A 96 1.55 5.03 5.13
CA TYR A 96 0.20 4.84 4.60
C TYR A 96 -0.74 5.88 5.17
N LEU A 97 -1.78 6.20 4.40
CA LEU A 97 -2.96 6.89 4.90
C LEU A 97 -4.10 5.88 5.05
N ALA A 98 -4.84 5.98 6.16
CA ALA A 98 -6.03 5.18 6.38
C ALA A 98 -7.18 6.06 6.90
N ALA A 99 -8.35 5.95 6.25
CA ALA A 99 -9.57 6.53 6.82
C ALA A 99 -10.29 5.46 7.67
N VAL A 100 -10.40 5.72 8.97
CA VAL A 100 -11.02 4.82 9.94
C VAL A 100 -12.36 5.36 10.46
N LYS A 101 -13.25 4.45 10.90
CA LYS A 101 -14.57 4.83 11.42
C LYS A 101 -14.48 5.46 12.80
N ASN A 102 -13.73 4.83 13.69
CA ASN A 102 -13.64 5.23 15.08
C ASN A 102 -12.35 5.98 15.33
N LYS A 103 -12.42 7.05 16.13
CA LYS A 103 -11.23 7.78 16.55
C LYS A 103 -10.40 6.88 17.48
N PRO A 104 -9.09 6.73 17.26
CA PRO A 104 -8.26 6.02 18.22
C PRO A 104 -8.23 6.75 19.57
N VAL A 105 -8.03 6.00 20.65
CA VAL A 105 -8.01 6.54 22.02
C VAL A 105 -6.92 7.61 22.19
N ALA A 106 -5.75 7.38 21.61
CA ALA A 106 -4.64 8.35 21.60
C ALA A 106 -4.44 8.91 20.18
N ALA A 107 -4.01 10.17 20.09
CA ALA A 107 -3.72 10.82 18.80
C ALA A 107 -2.51 10.21 18.07
N SER A 108 -1.64 9.52 18.78
CA SER A 108 -0.54 8.74 18.21
C SER A 108 -0.29 7.49 19.04
N GLY A 109 0.32 6.48 18.44
CA GLY A 109 0.61 5.24 19.15
C GLY A 109 1.53 4.31 18.39
N HIS A 110 2.14 3.38 19.14
CA HIS A 110 2.94 2.27 18.63
C HIS A 110 2.18 0.96 18.90
N LEU A 111 1.81 0.25 17.83
CA LEU A 111 1.07 -1.00 17.94
C LEU A 111 2.01 -2.18 17.74
N VAL A 112 2.06 -3.05 18.74
CA VAL A 112 2.77 -4.32 18.69
C VAL A 112 1.76 -5.45 18.85
N HIS A 113 1.64 -6.28 17.83
CA HIS A 113 0.78 -7.47 17.83
C HIS A 113 1.52 -8.65 17.22
N TYR A 114 0.95 -9.85 17.40
CA TYR A 114 1.40 -11.07 16.75
C TYR A 114 0.33 -11.52 15.76
N LEU A 115 0.68 -11.54 14.48
CA LEU A 115 -0.27 -11.83 13.41
C LEU A 115 -0.16 -13.28 12.96
N LEU A 116 -1.28 -14.00 13.00
CA LEU A 116 -1.42 -15.36 12.47
C LEU A 116 -2.33 -15.32 11.24
N LYS A 117 -1.78 -15.72 10.08
CA LYS A 117 -2.55 -15.82 8.84
C LYS A 117 -3.40 -17.09 8.85
N ASN A 118 -4.67 -16.97 8.50
CA ASN A 118 -5.54 -18.07 8.17
C ASN A 118 -5.61 -18.21 6.65
N GLU A 119 -5.04 -19.28 6.11
CA GLU A 119 -4.98 -19.51 4.66
C GLU A 119 -6.37 -19.75 4.03
N LYS A 120 -7.31 -20.37 4.76
CA LYS A 120 -8.66 -20.67 4.27
C LYS A 120 -9.48 -19.39 4.05
N THR A 121 -9.40 -18.43 5.00
CA THR A 121 -10.14 -17.18 4.91
C THR A 121 -9.35 -16.06 4.25
N ASN A 122 -8.05 -16.27 4.04
CA ASN A 122 -7.09 -15.25 3.60
C ASN A 122 -7.19 -13.97 4.45
N MET A 123 -7.17 -14.14 5.78
CA MET A 123 -7.20 -13.09 6.80
C MET A 123 -6.07 -13.30 7.80
N SER A 124 -5.64 -12.23 8.46
CA SER A 124 -4.70 -12.29 9.58
C SER A 124 -5.41 -11.90 10.88
N LYS A 125 -5.25 -12.69 11.93
CA LYS A 125 -5.74 -12.37 13.27
C LYS A 125 -4.62 -11.77 14.11
N ALA A 126 -4.90 -10.66 14.78
CA ALA A 126 -3.96 -10.01 15.70
C ALA A 126 -4.14 -10.53 17.12
N PHE A 127 -3.03 -10.81 17.80
CA PHE A 127 -2.97 -11.22 19.20
C PHE A 127 -2.04 -10.29 19.97
N ASN A 128 -2.39 -9.96 21.21
CA ASN A 128 -1.58 -9.10 22.08
C ASN A 128 -0.36 -9.82 22.68
N LYS A 129 -0.33 -11.16 22.62
CA LYS A 129 0.75 -12.01 23.12
C LYS A 129 1.23 -12.96 22.03
N PRO A 130 2.47 -13.45 22.08
CA PRO A 130 2.96 -14.48 21.17
C PRO A 130 2.06 -15.72 21.18
N VAL A 131 1.70 -16.21 19.99
CA VAL A 131 1.05 -17.50 19.79
C VAL A 131 1.82 -18.29 18.74
N GLN A 132 1.74 -19.62 18.80
CA GLN A 132 2.45 -20.49 17.86
C GLN A 132 2.11 -20.15 16.39
N GLY A 133 3.11 -19.96 15.56
CA GLY A 133 2.98 -19.63 14.14
C GLY A 133 2.67 -18.16 13.85
N ALA A 134 2.40 -17.32 14.85
CA ALA A 134 2.19 -15.90 14.64
C ALA A 134 3.52 -15.14 14.53
N LEU A 135 3.53 -14.12 13.68
CA LEU A 135 4.70 -13.27 13.45
C LEU A 135 4.52 -11.91 14.11
N LYS A 136 5.56 -11.42 14.78
CA LYS A 136 5.56 -10.06 15.36
C LYS A 136 5.33 -9.02 14.25
N ALA A 137 4.43 -8.07 14.52
CA ALA A 137 4.00 -7.00 13.63
C ALA A 137 3.98 -5.68 14.39
N GLU A 138 4.68 -4.68 13.85
CA GLU A 138 4.86 -3.37 14.49
C GLU A 138 4.55 -2.25 13.50
N LEU A 139 3.79 -1.26 13.94
CA LEU A 139 3.55 -0.01 13.24
C LEU A 139 3.40 1.14 14.24
N GLU A 140 3.68 2.34 13.77
CA GLU A 140 3.34 3.59 14.43
C GLU A 140 2.18 4.26 13.69
N TYR A 141 1.31 4.96 14.41
CA TYR A 141 0.25 5.78 13.79
C TYR A 141 0.17 7.17 14.42
N GLU A 142 -0.33 8.10 13.63
CA GLU A 142 -0.61 9.48 14.00
C GLU A 142 -1.96 9.89 13.41
N LEU A 143 -2.82 10.51 14.22
CA LEU A 143 -4.09 11.10 13.79
C LEU A 143 -3.82 12.45 13.13
N LEU A 144 -4.07 12.57 11.82
CA LEU A 144 -3.83 13.78 11.05
C LEU A 144 -5.04 14.71 10.98
N ALA A 145 -6.24 14.14 10.84
CA ALA A 145 -7.48 14.90 10.67
C ALA A 145 -8.69 14.12 11.18
N SER A 146 -9.74 14.84 11.52
CA SER A 146 -11.02 14.26 11.94
C SER A 146 -12.18 15.04 11.30
N SER A 147 -13.13 14.30 10.75
CA SER A 147 -14.46 14.78 10.42
C SER A 147 -15.47 14.20 11.42
N ASP A 148 -16.75 14.54 11.29
CA ASP A 148 -17.81 14.00 12.15
C ASP A 148 -17.92 12.47 12.12
N ASN A 149 -17.55 11.85 11.00
CA ASN A 149 -17.79 10.43 10.75
C ASN A 149 -16.54 9.59 10.55
N TYR A 150 -15.40 10.19 10.20
CA TYR A 150 -14.18 9.49 9.85
C TYR A 150 -12.93 10.24 10.32
N HIS A 151 -11.87 9.49 10.54
CA HIS A 151 -10.59 9.99 11.01
C HIS A 151 -9.47 9.54 10.07
N LEU A 152 -8.56 10.46 9.75
CA LEU A 152 -7.39 10.18 8.90
C LEU A 152 -6.20 9.84 9.78
N LEU A 153 -5.66 8.65 9.57
CA LEU A 153 -4.43 8.20 10.22
C LEU A 153 -3.29 8.15 9.20
N LYS A 154 -2.13 8.66 9.59
CA LYS A 154 -0.85 8.34 8.96
C LYS A 154 -0.24 7.16 9.69
N ILE A 155 0.28 6.18 8.97
CA ILE A 155 0.76 4.93 9.52
C ILE A 155 2.15 4.67 8.97
N LYS A 156 3.14 4.54 9.85
CA LYS A 156 4.50 4.13 9.52
C LYS A 156 4.66 2.64 9.80
N LEU A 157 4.95 1.86 8.76
CA LEU A 157 5.17 0.43 8.89
C LEU A 157 6.61 0.12 9.32
N LEU A 158 6.77 -0.55 10.46
CA LEU A 158 8.05 -1.09 10.93
C LEU A 158 8.26 -2.55 10.51
N THR A 159 7.17 -3.26 10.22
CA THR A 159 7.16 -4.61 9.64
C THR A 159 6.15 -4.69 8.49
N GLY A 160 6.25 -5.71 7.63
CA GLY A 160 5.35 -5.90 6.47
C GLY A 160 4.68 -7.27 6.48
N ARG A 161 3.74 -7.52 7.41
CA ARG A 161 3.01 -8.79 7.49
C ARG A 161 1.74 -8.73 6.64
N HIS A 162 1.25 -9.91 6.26
CA HIS A 162 0.00 -10.05 5.50
C HIS A 162 -1.15 -9.33 6.21
N HIS A 163 -1.84 -8.42 5.50
CA HIS A 163 -2.94 -7.58 6.00
C HIS A 163 -2.63 -6.80 7.30
N GLN A 164 -1.38 -6.47 7.56
CA GLN A 164 -0.92 -5.97 8.86
C GLN A 164 -1.72 -4.76 9.36
N ILE A 165 -1.77 -3.68 8.59
CA ILE A 165 -2.47 -2.43 8.98
C ILE A 165 -3.94 -2.72 9.25
N ARG A 166 -4.57 -3.49 8.39
CA ARG A 166 -5.99 -3.86 8.46
C ARG A 166 -6.30 -4.61 9.76
N ALA A 167 -5.49 -5.63 10.07
CA ALA A 167 -5.66 -6.45 11.28
C ALA A 167 -5.37 -5.68 12.56
N GLN A 168 -4.30 -4.86 12.58
CA GLN A 168 -3.91 -4.11 13.77
C GLN A 168 -4.87 -2.96 14.07
N LEU A 169 -5.34 -2.20 13.07
CA LEU A 169 -6.33 -1.15 13.29
C LEU A 169 -7.68 -1.73 13.72
N SER A 170 -8.11 -2.85 13.15
CA SER A 170 -9.31 -3.56 13.60
C SER A 170 -9.18 -4.02 15.05
N ALA A 171 -8.03 -4.53 15.46
CA ALA A 171 -7.78 -5.01 16.83
C ALA A 171 -7.89 -3.91 17.90
N ILE A 172 -7.61 -2.66 17.54
CA ILE A 172 -7.78 -1.49 18.42
C ILE A 172 -9.15 -0.81 18.26
N GLY A 173 -10.10 -1.46 17.59
CA GLY A 173 -11.45 -0.94 17.38
C GLY A 173 -11.58 0.18 16.34
N CYS A 174 -10.58 0.39 15.49
CA CYS A 174 -10.55 1.41 14.45
C CYS A 174 -10.56 0.79 13.03
N PRO A 175 -11.63 0.08 12.61
CA PRO A 175 -11.68 -0.58 11.31
C PRO A 175 -11.60 0.45 10.18
N ILE A 176 -10.85 0.10 9.12
CA ILE A 176 -10.69 0.92 7.93
C ILE A 176 -12.02 0.97 7.16
N ARG A 177 -12.42 2.15 6.69
CA ARG A 177 -13.63 2.34 5.89
C ARG A 177 -13.62 1.42 4.66
N GLY A 178 -14.71 0.67 4.47
CA GLY A 178 -14.88 -0.29 3.37
C GLY A 178 -14.32 -1.68 3.64
N ASP A 179 -13.61 -1.91 4.74
CA ASP A 179 -12.96 -3.20 5.03
C ASP A 179 -13.87 -4.18 5.79
N LEU A 180 -14.81 -4.81 5.05
CA LEU A 180 -15.70 -5.84 5.61
C LEU A 180 -14.94 -6.98 6.29
N LYS A 181 -13.80 -7.41 5.73
CA LYS A 181 -13.01 -8.51 6.30
C LYS A 181 -12.52 -8.21 7.71
N TYR A 182 -12.35 -6.93 8.03
CA TYR A 182 -11.80 -6.48 9.30
C TYR A 182 -12.77 -5.61 10.12
N GLY A 183 -14.07 -5.83 9.94
CA GLY A 183 -15.11 -5.33 10.85
C GLY A 183 -15.74 -4.01 10.47
N PHE A 184 -15.47 -3.45 9.29
CA PHE A 184 -16.28 -2.34 8.80
C PHE A 184 -17.65 -2.86 8.32
N SER A 185 -18.72 -2.07 8.52
CA SER A 185 -20.10 -2.53 8.31
C SER A 185 -20.53 -2.71 6.86
N ARG A 186 -19.83 -2.08 5.90
CA ARG A 186 -20.20 -2.11 4.47
C ARG A 186 -18.97 -1.91 3.57
N THR A 187 -19.04 -2.39 2.32
CA THR A 187 -18.03 -2.09 1.29
C THR A 187 -18.19 -0.68 0.76
N ASN A 188 -17.10 -0.13 0.21
CA ASN A 188 -17.20 1.03 -0.68
C ASN A 188 -17.69 0.56 -2.07
N PRO A 189 -18.30 1.46 -2.88
CA PRO A 189 -18.59 1.18 -4.28
C PRO A 189 -17.31 0.72 -5.02
N GLY A 190 -17.37 -0.42 -5.71
CA GLY A 190 -16.18 -1.02 -6.34
C GLY A 190 -15.28 -1.85 -5.43
N GLY A 191 -15.67 -2.08 -4.16
CA GLY A 191 -15.00 -3.04 -3.26
C GLY A 191 -13.64 -2.61 -2.71
N TYR A 192 -13.26 -1.34 -2.86
CA TYR A 192 -12.00 -0.83 -2.30
C TYR A 192 -12.13 -0.49 -0.80
N ILE A 193 -10.98 -0.34 -0.14
CA ILE A 193 -10.87 0.14 1.24
C ILE A 193 -10.10 1.47 1.27
N ASN A 194 -10.38 2.33 2.24
CA ASN A 194 -9.66 3.59 2.39
C ASN A 194 -8.32 3.37 3.10
N LEU A 195 -7.45 2.59 2.45
CA LEU A 195 -6.05 2.39 2.79
C LEU A 195 -5.20 2.70 1.56
N HIS A 196 -4.21 3.57 1.72
CA HIS A 196 -3.40 4.09 0.63
C HIS A 196 -1.92 4.12 1.00
N SER A 197 -1.06 3.51 0.19
CA SER A 197 0.40 3.61 0.32
C SER A 197 0.84 5.01 -0.14
N TYR A 198 1.02 5.91 0.82
CA TYR A 198 1.18 7.35 0.60
C TYR A 198 2.61 7.76 0.29
N SER A 199 3.57 7.27 1.09
CA SER A 199 4.97 7.66 0.97
C SER A 199 5.90 6.45 0.99
N THR A 200 6.98 6.54 0.23
CA THR A 200 8.10 5.61 0.30
C THR A 200 9.41 6.38 0.26
N THR A 201 10.32 6.07 1.20
CA THR A 201 11.64 6.70 1.32
C THR A 201 12.72 5.63 1.38
N PHE A 202 13.76 5.79 0.58
CA PHE A 202 14.91 4.88 0.53
C PHE A 202 16.15 5.56 -0.04
N VAL A 203 17.32 4.97 0.20
CA VAL A 203 18.54 5.32 -0.54
C VAL A 203 18.58 4.46 -1.79
N HIS A 204 18.61 5.08 -2.96
CA HIS A 204 18.59 4.36 -4.24
C HIS A 204 19.84 3.44 -4.35
N PRO A 205 19.67 2.12 -4.53
CA PRO A 205 20.78 1.17 -4.34
C PRO A 205 21.88 1.28 -5.38
N ILE A 206 21.62 1.98 -6.49
CA ILE A 206 22.58 2.15 -7.59
C ILE A 206 23.15 3.57 -7.60
N SER A 207 22.31 4.61 -7.64
CA SER A 207 22.76 6.01 -7.64
C SER A 207 23.21 6.52 -6.27
N LYS A 208 22.87 5.81 -5.18
CA LYS A 208 23.17 6.20 -3.78
C LYS A 208 22.52 7.51 -3.31
N GLN A 209 21.58 8.02 -4.08
CA GLN A 209 20.85 9.23 -3.70
C GLN A 209 19.65 8.89 -2.80
N PRO A 210 19.33 9.70 -1.78
CA PRO A 210 18.10 9.58 -1.03
C PRO A 210 16.92 9.95 -1.93
N ILE A 211 15.87 9.13 -1.92
CA ILE A 211 14.65 9.33 -2.69
C ILE A 211 13.47 9.29 -1.74
N GLU A 212 12.61 10.29 -1.82
CA GLU A 212 11.29 10.32 -1.21
C GLU A 212 10.24 10.51 -2.29
N ILE A 213 9.25 9.62 -2.33
CA ILE A 213 8.14 9.67 -3.29
C ILE A 213 6.85 9.70 -2.51
N LYS A 214 5.97 10.66 -2.83
CA LYS A 214 4.65 10.81 -2.22
C LYS A 214 3.57 10.87 -3.31
N ALA A 215 2.44 10.25 -3.06
CA ALA A 215 1.26 10.38 -3.91
C ALA A 215 -0.01 10.28 -3.07
N LEU A 216 -0.98 11.13 -3.37
CA LEU A 216 -2.33 11.06 -2.82
C LEU A 216 -3.19 10.09 -3.65
N PRO A 217 -4.34 9.60 -3.11
CA PRO A 217 -5.27 8.77 -3.87
C PRO A 217 -5.68 9.41 -5.21
N ALA A 218 -5.44 8.70 -6.32
CA ALA A 218 -5.70 9.17 -7.69
C ALA A 218 -7.11 8.79 -8.19
N TYR A 219 -8.11 8.73 -7.29
CA TYR A 219 -9.49 8.41 -7.63
C TYR A 219 -10.47 9.22 -6.77
N ALA A 220 -11.66 9.47 -7.33
CA ALA A 220 -12.68 10.23 -6.64
C ALA A 220 -13.28 9.42 -5.47
N ASP A 221 -13.09 9.90 -4.25
CA ASP A 221 -13.74 9.40 -3.04
C ASP A 221 -13.99 10.59 -2.10
N PRO A 222 -15.27 10.89 -1.75
CA PRO A 222 -15.61 12.07 -0.97
C PRO A 222 -15.00 12.06 0.44
N VAL A 223 -14.75 10.89 1.03
CA VAL A 223 -14.13 10.79 2.36
C VAL A 223 -12.63 11.13 2.28
N TRP A 224 -11.92 10.62 1.24
CA TRP A 224 -10.55 11.04 1.00
C TRP A 224 -10.44 12.55 0.78
N GLN A 225 -11.30 13.10 -0.10
CA GLN A 225 -11.28 14.52 -0.41
C GLN A 225 -11.52 15.39 0.83
N ALA A 226 -12.53 15.06 1.65
CA ALA A 226 -12.82 15.78 2.86
C ALA A 226 -11.70 15.72 3.91
N LEU A 227 -11.18 14.52 4.19
CA LEU A 227 -10.12 14.32 5.20
C LEU A 227 -8.79 14.91 4.77
N ILE A 228 -8.41 14.78 3.49
CA ILE A 228 -7.18 15.36 2.97
C ILE A 228 -7.26 16.88 3.02
N LYS A 229 -8.40 17.47 2.63
CA LYS A 229 -8.61 18.90 2.73
C LYS A 229 -8.42 19.40 4.16
N ILE A 230 -9.07 18.79 5.16
CA ILE A 230 -8.91 19.17 6.58
C ILE A 230 -7.45 19.05 7.05
N TRP A 231 -6.70 18.08 6.52
CA TRP A 231 -5.30 17.88 6.89
C TRP A 231 -4.35 18.91 6.26
N THR A 232 -4.66 19.39 5.06
CA THR A 232 -3.77 20.30 4.29
C THR A 232 -4.10 21.78 4.43
N ASP A 233 -5.31 22.13 4.91
CA ASP A 233 -5.73 23.51 5.27
C ASP A 233 -5.17 23.90 6.65
#